data_52d1ce2ba21a72f63549abd8bc8a753c
#
_entry.id   52d1ce2ba21a72f63549abd8bc8a753c
#
_cell.length_a   1.000
_cell.length_b   1.000
_cell.length_c   1.000
_cell.angle_alpha   90.00
_cell.angle_beta   90.00
_cell.angle_gamma   90.00
#
_symmetry.space_group_name_H-M   'P 1'
#
loop_
_entity.id
_entity.type
_entity.pdbx_description
1 polymer ?
#
loop_
_entity_poly.entity_id
_entity_poly.type
_entity_poly.pdbx_seq_one_letter_code
_entity_poly.pdbx_strand_id
1 'polypeptide(L)'
;MQETDLSIIKTFKRLFPIIRNYKWGLIAASVALILNALVDSSLIYLLKPLLDDGFGKADNAFLKQMAILVMLFILLRGVSNYIASYCLSWVSGKVVMTLRRNIFQHLMYMPVSYFDKNPTGRLLSRVTYDTEMVASSSSYVLVTIVREGAYLISLFAVMVYTSWQLSIVLFLLAPIIAFLISIVSKRFRILSRNIQNSMGELTVTTEQMLKGHKVVLSFGGQKVEKARFDRVSNDMRRKGMKIVSADGISDGLVQLIASLALSAVLYVATFPEVMSENLTAGSFTVVFSSMMAMLRPLKSLTSVNSQFQRGMAACQTLFEFLDLKTEKNNGTKQVERAQGCITFDNVIFSYEGKEEQALNQVSFTIPQGKTVALVGRSGSGKSTIASLLTRFYDVNEGQILLDGVNIEEYTLENLREQCSVVSQQVHLFNDTIANNIAYAAKDKYSRAQIIAAAQAAHAMEFIEKLEQGLDTVIGENGASLSGGQRQRLAIARALLRNAPVLVLDEATSALDTESELAIQSALAALQKNKTVLVIAHRLSTIEKADEILVVDQGKIVERGSHEQLLAKGGAYKQLYSMQFSE
;
A
#
# COMPACT_ATOMS: atom_id res chain seq x y z
N MET A 1 -7.07 -24.87 -11.62
CA MET A 1 -5.61 -24.89 -11.86
C MET A 1 -5.22 -24.17 -13.14
N GLN A 2 -5.88 -24.38 -14.27
CA GLN A 2 -5.56 -23.70 -15.55
C GLN A 2 -5.82 -22.18 -15.55
N GLU A 3 -6.87 -21.67 -14.93
CA GLU A 3 -7.15 -20.22 -14.86
C GLU A 3 -6.16 -19.45 -13.99
N THR A 4 -5.71 -20.05 -12.89
CA THR A 4 -4.68 -19.45 -11.99
C THR A 4 -3.31 -19.37 -12.68
N ASP A 5 -2.93 -20.38 -13.47
CA ASP A 5 -1.65 -20.38 -14.19
C ASP A 5 -1.64 -19.35 -15.33
N LEU A 6 -2.75 -19.17 -16.04
CA LEU A 6 -2.92 -18.13 -17.08
C LEU A 6 -2.84 -16.71 -16.48
N SER A 7 -3.39 -16.50 -15.29
CA SER A 7 -3.31 -15.25 -14.55
C SER A 7 -1.88 -14.92 -14.14
N ILE A 8 -1.12 -15.90 -13.63
CA ILE A 8 0.28 -15.73 -13.23
C ILE A 8 1.16 -15.34 -14.42
N ILE A 9 0.97 -15.99 -15.58
CA ILE A 9 1.75 -15.68 -16.80
C ILE A 9 1.46 -14.25 -17.29
N LYS A 10 0.20 -13.82 -17.27
CA LYS A 10 -0.18 -12.42 -17.61
C LYS A 10 0.46 -11.42 -16.67
N THR A 11 0.42 -11.69 -15.37
CA THR A 11 1.01 -10.84 -14.33
C THR A 11 2.52 -10.73 -14.51
N PHE A 12 3.21 -11.85 -14.78
CA PHE A 12 4.65 -11.85 -15.04
C PHE A 12 5.00 -11.07 -16.32
N LYS A 13 4.22 -11.21 -17.40
CA LYS A 13 4.42 -10.43 -18.62
C LYS A 13 4.32 -8.92 -18.40
N ARG A 14 3.51 -8.47 -17.45
CA ARG A 14 3.38 -7.04 -17.07
C ARG A 14 4.53 -6.58 -16.16
N LEU A 15 5.01 -7.43 -15.29
CA LEU A 15 6.14 -7.12 -14.40
C LEU A 15 7.47 -7.11 -15.16
N PHE A 16 7.63 -7.97 -16.17
CA PHE A 16 8.87 -8.14 -16.92
C PHE A 16 9.43 -6.86 -17.56
N PRO A 17 8.63 -5.96 -18.18
CA PRO A 17 9.14 -4.69 -18.72
C PRO A 17 9.77 -3.81 -17.64
N ILE A 18 9.19 -3.78 -16.41
CA ILE A 18 9.72 -3.00 -15.29
C ILE A 18 11.10 -3.56 -14.89
N ILE A 19 11.22 -4.87 -14.80
CA ILE A 19 12.47 -5.56 -14.45
C ILE A 19 13.52 -5.38 -15.56
N ARG A 20 13.11 -5.49 -16.81
CA ARG A 20 13.98 -5.37 -17.99
C ARG A 20 14.74 -4.04 -18.06
N ASN A 21 14.19 -2.96 -17.53
CA ASN A 21 14.87 -1.68 -17.45
C ASN A 21 16.19 -1.74 -16.65
N TYR A 22 16.32 -2.74 -15.77
CA TYR A 22 17.50 -2.95 -14.92
C TYR A 22 18.31 -4.19 -15.32
N LYS A 23 18.25 -4.58 -16.60
CA LYS A 23 18.87 -5.81 -17.15
C LYS A 23 20.37 -5.95 -16.82
N TRP A 24 21.13 -4.87 -16.84
CA TRP A 24 22.56 -4.92 -16.54
C TRP A 24 22.87 -5.33 -15.11
N GLY A 25 22.09 -4.84 -14.15
CA GLY A 25 22.18 -5.27 -12.75
C GLY A 25 21.83 -6.75 -12.58
N LEU A 26 20.79 -7.24 -13.30
CA LEU A 26 20.41 -8.66 -13.28
C LEU A 26 21.49 -9.55 -13.91
N ILE A 27 22.06 -9.15 -15.03
CA ILE A 27 23.15 -9.90 -15.70
C ILE A 27 24.36 -9.98 -14.77
N ALA A 28 24.79 -8.85 -14.20
CA ALA A 28 25.91 -8.82 -13.26
C ALA A 28 25.66 -9.71 -12.03
N ALA A 29 24.46 -9.65 -11.47
CA ALA A 29 24.05 -10.51 -10.35
C ALA A 29 24.08 -11.99 -10.74
N SER A 30 23.51 -12.34 -11.90
CA SER A 30 23.44 -13.73 -12.37
C SER A 30 24.84 -14.30 -12.64
N VAL A 31 25.73 -13.54 -13.27
CA VAL A 31 27.13 -13.94 -13.50
C VAL A 31 27.85 -14.14 -12.17
N ALA A 32 27.68 -13.23 -11.22
CA ALA A 32 28.28 -13.34 -9.89
C ALA A 32 27.74 -14.55 -9.09
N LEU A 33 26.43 -14.85 -9.20
CA LEU A 33 25.82 -16.03 -8.58
C LEU A 33 26.35 -17.34 -9.17
N ILE A 34 26.49 -17.40 -10.51
CA ILE A 34 27.07 -18.56 -11.19
C ILE A 34 28.55 -18.74 -10.80
N LEU A 35 29.31 -17.65 -10.78
CA LEU A 35 30.71 -17.68 -10.36
C LEU A 35 30.83 -18.17 -8.90
N ASN A 36 29.95 -17.69 -8.00
CA ASN A 36 29.89 -18.15 -6.62
C ASN A 36 29.63 -19.67 -6.54
N ALA A 37 28.68 -20.18 -7.33
CA ALA A 37 28.36 -21.61 -7.40
C ALA A 37 29.54 -22.45 -7.93
N LEU A 38 30.23 -21.97 -8.95
CA LEU A 38 31.41 -22.63 -9.49
C LEU A 38 32.58 -22.65 -8.50
N VAL A 39 32.81 -21.57 -7.77
CA VAL A 39 33.83 -21.54 -6.72
C VAL A 39 33.49 -22.52 -5.58
N ASP A 40 32.23 -22.55 -5.12
CA ASP A 40 31.79 -23.48 -4.07
C ASP A 40 32.01 -24.97 -4.49
N SER A 41 31.71 -25.33 -5.75
CA SER A 41 31.94 -26.68 -6.26
C SER A 41 33.44 -26.98 -6.50
N SER A 42 34.20 -25.97 -6.93
CA SER A 42 35.66 -26.12 -7.12
C SER A 42 36.38 -26.35 -5.78
N LEU A 43 35.93 -25.70 -4.70
CA LEU A 43 36.47 -25.95 -3.35
C LEU A 43 36.27 -27.42 -2.92
N ILE A 44 35.13 -28.02 -3.27
CA ILE A 44 34.90 -29.45 -3.01
C ILE A 44 35.80 -30.32 -3.88
N TYR A 45 35.98 -29.96 -5.18
CA TYR A 45 36.88 -30.70 -6.06
C TYR A 45 38.34 -30.68 -5.60
N LEU A 46 38.79 -29.56 -5.00
CA LEU A 46 40.15 -29.44 -4.45
C LEU A 46 40.47 -30.43 -3.34
N LEU A 47 39.47 -31.04 -2.71
CA LEU A 47 39.68 -32.10 -1.69
C LEU A 47 40.42 -33.31 -2.30
N LYS A 48 40.21 -33.62 -3.60
CA LYS A 48 40.87 -34.75 -4.25
C LYS A 48 42.40 -34.55 -4.31
N PRO A 49 42.95 -33.53 -4.98
CA PRO A 49 44.39 -33.32 -5.05
C PRO A 49 45.00 -33.07 -3.63
N LEU A 50 44.22 -32.43 -2.73
CA LEU A 50 44.68 -32.19 -1.38
C LEU A 50 44.93 -33.53 -0.59
N LEU A 51 44.01 -34.46 -0.72
CA LEU A 51 44.13 -35.77 -0.04
C LEU A 51 45.10 -36.72 -0.74
N ASP A 52 45.02 -36.81 -2.07
CA ASP A 52 45.80 -37.80 -2.84
C ASP A 52 47.27 -37.39 -3.01
N ASP A 53 47.52 -36.13 -3.38
CA ASP A 53 48.88 -35.63 -3.67
C ASP A 53 49.50 -34.91 -2.48
N GLY A 54 48.72 -34.09 -1.76
CA GLY A 54 49.22 -33.31 -0.62
C GLY A 54 49.51 -34.18 0.60
N PHE A 55 48.50 -34.77 1.21
CA PHE A 55 48.65 -35.60 2.41
C PHE A 55 49.12 -37.02 2.06
N GLY A 56 48.64 -37.62 0.98
CA GLY A 56 48.97 -38.98 0.59
C GLY A 56 50.45 -39.12 0.22
N LYS A 57 51.06 -38.15 -0.42
CA LYS A 57 52.51 -38.13 -0.79
C LYS A 57 53.35 -37.27 0.15
N ALA A 58 52.77 -36.66 1.20
CA ALA A 58 53.42 -35.75 2.14
C ALA A 58 54.21 -34.61 1.49
N ASP A 59 53.71 -34.05 0.36
CA ASP A 59 54.36 -32.95 -0.39
C ASP A 59 54.04 -31.61 0.26
N ASN A 60 54.98 -31.11 1.07
CA ASN A 60 54.85 -29.83 1.76
C ASN A 60 54.82 -28.60 0.80
N ALA A 61 55.45 -28.68 -0.37
CA ALA A 61 55.44 -27.56 -1.33
C ALA A 61 54.07 -27.45 -2.00
N PHE A 62 53.47 -28.56 -2.36
CA PHE A 62 52.14 -28.66 -2.91
C PHE A 62 51.07 -28.19 -1.90
N LEU A 63 51.19 -28.59 -0.63
CA LEU A 63 50.26 -28.12 0.43
C LEU A 63 50.29 -26.59 0.62
N LYS A 64 51.48 -25.96 0.53
CA LYS A 64 51.59 -24.49 0.58
C LYS A 64 50.88 -23.81 -0.59
N GLN A 65 51.06 -24.36 -1.82
CA GLN A 65 50.37 -23.84 -3.02
C GLN A 65 48.85 -23.99 -2.91
N MET A 66 48.37 -25.12 -2.40
CA MET A 66 46.93 -25.38 -2.17
C MET A 66 46.34 -24.44 -1.12
N ALA A 67 47.08 -24.13 -0.06
CA ALA A 67 46.63 -23.15 0.94
C ALA A 67 46.40 -21.74 0.35
N ILE A 68 47.32 -21.29 -0.53
CA ILE A 68 47.17 -20.03 -1.25
C ILE A 68 45.97 -20.07 -2.20
N LEU A 69 45.82 -21.18 -2.95
CA LEU A 69 44.71 -21.35 -3.89
C LEU A 69 43.34 -21.35 -3.18
N VAL A 70 43.20 -22.05 -2.08
CA VAL A 70 41.99 -22.05 -1.24
C VAL A 70 41.68 -20.64 -0.75
N MET A 71 42.69 -19.90 -0.26
CA MET A 71 42.52 -18.49 0.15
C MET A 71 42.02 -17.62 -1.02
N LEU A 72 42.57 -17.81 -2.24
CA LEU A 72 42.16 -17.08 -3.43
C LEU A 72 40.70 -17.37 -3.79
N PHE A 73 40.27 -18.66 -3.75
CA PHE A 73 38.90 -19.05 -4.01
C PHE A 73 37.93 -18.48 -2.96
N ILE A 74 38.30 -18.45 -1.67
CA ILE A 74 37.46 -17.84 -0.62
C ILE A 74 37.34 -16.33 -0.83
N LEU A 75 38.40 -15.63 -1.24
CA LEU A 75 38.35 -14.21 -1.59
C LEU A 75 37.44 -13.99 -2.80
N LEU A 76 37.60 -14.77 -3.85
CA LEU A 76 36.78 -14.69 -5.08
C LEU A 76 35.30 -14.94 -4.73
N ARG A 77 35.01 -15.92 -3.88
CA ARG A 77 33.67 -16.20 -3.35
C ARG A 77 33.09 -14.99 -2.62
N GLY A 78 33.87 -14.35 -1.73
CA GLY A 78 33.45 -13.17 -0.98
C GLY A 78 33.09 -12.01 -1.90
N VAL A 79 33.96 -11.71 -2.86
CA VAL A 79 33.74 -10.65 -3.86
C VAL A 79 32.49 -10.95 -4.72
N SER A 80 32.36 -12.18 -5.23
CA SER A 80 31.21 -12.59 -6.05
C SER A 80 29.91 -12.51 -5.26
N ASN A 81 29.92 -12.94 -3.99
CA ASN A 81 28.73 -12.88 -3.14
C ASN A 81 28.33 -11.41 -2.83
N TYR A 82 29.31 -10.53 -2.61
CA TYR A 82 29.07 -9.09 -2.43
C TYR A 82 28.43 -8.47 -3.68
N ILE A 83 29.02 -8.71 -4.86
CA ILE A 83 28.50 -8.19 -6.16
C ILE A 83 27.07 -8.68 -6.39
N ALA A 84 26.82 -9.99 -6.21
CA ALA A 84 25.50 -10.58 -6.37
C ALA A 84 24.45 -9.92 -5.44
N SER A 85 24.76 -9.84 -4.15
CA SER A 85 23.87 -9.27 -3.15
C SER A 85 23.59 -7.78 -3.39
N TYR A 86 24.64 -7.01 -3.71
CA TYR A 86 24.51 -5.59 -4.00
C TYR A 86 23.66 -5.34 -5.26
N CYS A 87 23.97 -6.01 -6.38
CA CYS A 87 23.24 -5.84 -7.63
C CYS A 87 21.77 -6.24 -7.50
N LEU A 88 21.49 -7.36 -6.80
CA LEU A 88 20.11 -7.80 -6.57
C LEU A 88 19.33 -6.83 -5.68
N SER A 89 19.93 -6.35 -4.60
CA SER A 89 19.30 -5.37 -3.71
C SER A 89 19.04 -4.05 -4.44
N TRP A 90 19.98 -3.63 -5.31
CA TRP A 90 19.81 -2.44 -6.13
C TRP A 90 18.67 -2.59 -7.14
N VAL A 91 18.60 -3.71 -7.88
CA VAL A 91 17.50 -3.99 -8.82
C VAL A 91 16.17 -4.06 -8.09
N SER A 92 16.10 -4.82 -7.00
CA SER A 92 14.90 -4.96 -6.17
C SER A 92 14.41 -3.61 -5.67
N GLY A 93 15.30 -2.78 -5.10
CA GLY A 93 14.96 -1.44 -4.64
C GLY A 93 14.43 -0.52 -5.76
N LYS A 94 14.99 -0.62 -6.97
CA LYS A 94 14.52 0.14 -8.14
C LYS A 94 13.13 -0.31 -8.60
N VAL A 95 12.86 -1.61 -8.60
CA VAL A 95 11.54 -2.17 -8.93
C VAL A 95 10.51 -1.71 -7.90
N VAL A 96 10.80 -1.81 -6.59
CA VAL A 96 9.94 -1.32 -5.50
C VAL A 96 9.64 0.16 -5.69
N MET A 97 10.67 0.97 -5.89
CA MET A 97 10.51 2.42 -6.07
C MET A 97 9.59 2.74 -7.25
N THR A 98 9.74 2.01 -8.38
CA THR A 98 8.90 2.20 -9.56
C THR A 98 7.45 1.81 -9.28
N LEU A 99 7.21 0.66 -8.64
CA LEU A 99 5.87 0.21 -8.28
C LEU A 99 5.21 1.18 -7.29
N ARG A 100 5.92 1.60 -6.24
CA ARG A 100 5.41 2.57 -5.26
C ARG A 100 5.04 3.90 -5.91
N ARG A 101 5.88 4.40 -6.81
CA ARG A 101 5.60 5.63 -7.56
C ARG A 101 4.33 5.49 -8.39
N ASN A 102 4.20 4.41 -9.16
CA ASN A 102 3.03 4.18 -10.01
C ASN A 102 1.75 4.06 -9.18
N ILE A 103 1.79 3.31 -8.07
CA ILE A 103 0.64 3.14 -7.18
C ILE A 103 0.26 4.47 -6.52
N PHE A 104 1.24 5.21 -5.99
CA PHE A 104 1.00 6.49 -5.35
C PHE A 104 0.43 7.52 -6.35
N GLN A 105 0.99 7.57 -7.55
CA GLN A 105 0.48 8.43 -8.62
C GLN A 105 -0.95 8.05 -8.99
N HIS A 106 -1.25 6.77 -9.13
CA HIS A 106 -2.61 6.29 -9.43
C HIS A 106 -3.60 6.62 -8.31
N LEU A 107 -3.19 6.45 -7.03
CA LEU A 107 -4.00 6.82 -5.86
C LEU A 107 -4.42 8.29 -5.89
N MET A 108 -3.55 9.21 -6.31
CA MET A 108 -3.87 10.65 -6.36
C MET A 108 -4.99 10.99 -7.35
N TYR A 109 -5.22 10.15 -8.35
CA TYR A 109 -6.25 10.34 -9.37
C TYR A 109 -7.46 9.42 -9.21
N MET A 110 -7.53 8.65 -8.11
CA MET A 110 -8.69 7.79 -7.84
C MET A 110 -9.91 8.61 -7.39
N PRO A 111 -11.13 8.22 -7.80
CA PRO A 111 -12.35 8.90 -7.36
C PRO A 111 -12.57 8.75 -5.84
N VAL A 112 -13.23 9.73 -5.24
CA VAL A 112 -13.53 9.76 -3.79
C VAL A 112 -14.31 8.50 -3.37
N SER A 113 -15.22 8.02 -4.21
CA SER A 113 -15.99 6.78 -3.97
C SER A 113 -15.12 5.54 -3.71
N TYR A 114 -13.90 5.52 -4.23
CA TYR A 114 -12.95 4.44 -3.96
C TYR A 114 -12.42 4.48 -2.52
N PHE A 115 -12.14 5.68 -1.99
CA PHE A 115 -11.68 5.87 -0.62
C PHE A 115 -12.77 5.58 0.41
N ASP A 116 -14.01 5.90 0.10
CA ASP A 116 -15.16 5.60 0.97
C ASP A 116 -15.35 4.08 1.18
N LYS A 117 -15.05 3.28 0.15
CA LYS A 117 -15.19 1.82 0.19
C LYS A 117 -13.97 1.08 0.75
N ASN A 118 -12.81 1.72 0.73
CA ASN A 118 -11.55 1.07 1.07
C ASN A 118 -10.90 1.73 2.29
N PRO A 119 -10.73 1.00 3.40
CA PRO A 119 -10.06 1.53 4.59
C PRO A 119 -8.62 1.97 4.28
N THR A 120 -8.19 3.10 4.85
CA THR A 120 -6.84 3.66 4.66
C THR A 120 -5.72 2.65 4.94
N GLY A 121 -5.90 1.80 5.96
CA GLY A 121 -4.92 0.75 6.29
C GLY A 121 -4.69 -0.25 5.16
N ARG A 122 -5.76 -0.61 4.40
CA ARG A 122 -5.64 -1.49 3.22
C ARG A 122 -4.86 -0.83 2.09
N LEU A 123 -5.10 0.46 1.86
CA LEU A 123 -4.39 1.24 0.84
C LEU A 123 -2.92 1.41 1.19
N LEU A 124 -2.64 1.71 2.45
CA LEU A 124 -1.28 1.81 2.96
C LEU A 124 -0.52 0.48 2.82
N SER A 125 -1.16 -0.65 3.13
CA SER A 125 -0.59 -1.98 2.96
C SER A 125 -0.18 -2.27 1.50
N ARG A 126 -0.96 -1.81 0.52
CA ARG A 126 -0.61 -1.96 -0.91
C ARG A 126 0.68 -1.22 -1.27
N VAL A 127 0.82 0.02 -0.78
CA VAL A 127 2.01 0.85 -1.08
C VAL A 127 3.26 0.33 -0.37
N THR A 128 3.12 -0.20 0.84
CA THR A 128 4.24 -0.62 1.68
C THR A 128 4.54 -2.11 1.55
N TYR A 129 3.59 -2.95 1.97
CA TYR A 129 3.79 -4.38 2.13
C TYR A 129 3.75 -5.15 0.80
N ASP A 130 2.72 -4.92 -0.04
CA ASP A 130 2.57 -5.69 -1.28
C ASP A 130 3.71 -5.40 -2.27
N THR A 131 4.15 -4.14 -2.36
CA THR A 131 5.32 -3.77 -3.20
C THR A 131 6.60 -4.44 -2.72
N GLU A 132 6.83 -4.50 -1.41
CA GLU A 132 8.00 -5.15 -0.82
C GLU A 132 7.95 -6.67 -1.03
N MET A 133 6.76 -7.27 -0.93
CA MET A 133 6.57 -8.70 -1.18
C MET A 133 6.89 -9.08 -2.64
N VAL A 134 6.50 -8.26 -3.61
CA VAL A 134 6.86 -8.49 -5.02
C VAL A 134 8.38 -8.50 -5.19
N ALA A 135 9.08 -7.54 -4.60
CA ALA A 135 10.52 -7.41 -4.74
C ALA A 135 11.29 -8.52 -4.02
N SER A 136 10.95 -8.78 -2.76
CA SER A 136 11.62 -9.83 -1.97
C SER A 136 11.40 -11.22 -2.57
N SER A 137 10.18 -11.52 -3.02
CA SER A 137 9.87 -12.79 -3.68
C SER A 137 10.61 -12.93 -5.02
N SER A 138 10.66 -11.87 -5.83
CA SER A 138 11.35 -11.90 -7.12
C SER A 138 12.86 -12.09 -6.96
N SER A 139 13.48 -11.39 -6.00
CA SER A 139 14.90 -11.52 -5.68
C SER A 139 15.24 -12.92 -5.16
N TYR A 140 14.44 -13.43 -4.21
CA TYR A 140 14.62 -14.77 -3.66
C TYR A 140 14.54 -15.85 -4.74
N VAL A 141 13.52 -15.76 -5.61
CA VAL A 141 13.32 -16.72 -6.71
C VAL A 141 14.52 -16.72 -7.65
N LEU A 142 15.01 -15.54 -8.03
CA LEU A 142 16.14 -15.41 -8.95
C LEU A 142 17.43 -15.96 -8.34
N VAL A 143 17.73 -15.58 -7.08
CA VAL A 143 18.90 -16.13 -6.36
C VAL A 143 18.84 -17.64 -6.31
N THR A 144 17.69 -18.18 -5.89
CA THR A 144 17.57 -19.62 -5.68
C THR A 144 17.64 -20.40 -6.99
N ILE A 145 16.99 -19.94 -8.06
CA ILE A 145 17.04 -20.64 -9.35
C ILE A 145 18.45 -20.54 -9.95
N VAL A 146 19.05 -19.36 -9.98
CA VAL A 146 20.34 -19.16 -10.65
C VAL A 146 21.47 -19.77 -9.83
N ARG A 147 21.59 -19.42 -8.55
CA ARG A 147 22.69 -19.88 -7.70
C ARG A 147 22.60 -21.37 -7.40
N GLU A 148 21.45 -21.80 -6.83
CA GLU A 148 21.29 -23.20 -6.40
C GLU A 148 21.19 -24.13 -7.62
N GLY A 149 20.60 -23.66 -8.74
CA GLY A 149 20.59 -24.39 -10.01
C GLY A 149 22.00 -24.56 -10.59
N ALA A 150 22.78 -23.47 -10.68
CA ALA A 150 24.17 -23.53 -11.13
C ALA A 150 25.03 -24.40 -10.20
N TYR A 151 24.81 -24.32 -8.88
CA TYR A 151 25.53 -25.12 -7.91
C TYR A 151 25.22 -26.62 -8.03
N LEU A 152 23.96 -27.00 -8.24
CA LEU A 152 23.59 -28.39 -8.52
C LEU A 152 24.24 -28.93 -9.79
N ILE A 153 24.21 -28.14 -10.88
CA ILE A 153 24.80 -28.53 -12.15
C ILE A 153 26.30 -28.69 -12.00
N SER A 154 26.98 -27.75 -11.32
CA SER A 154 28.44 -27.83 -11.11
C SER A 154 28.83 -28.97 -10.19
N LEU A 155 28.10 -29.25 -9.11
CA LEU A 155 28.35 -30.41 -8.25
C LEU A 155 28.16 -31.72 -9.00
N PHE A 156 27.10 -31.81 -9.81
CA PHE A 156 26.87 -32.99 -10.67
C PHE A 156 28.00 -33.20 -11.65
N ALA A 157 28.47 -32.12 -12.30
CA ALA A 157 29.62 -32.19 -13.23
C ALA A 157 30.90 -32.64 -12.52
N VAL A 158 31.19 -32.12 -11.32
CA VAL A 158 32.31 -32.55 -10.47
C VAL A 158 32.22 -34.02 -10.11
N MET A 159 31.04 -34.52 -9.73
CA MET A 159 30.82 -35.93 -9.39
C MET A 159 31.08 -36.84 -10.59
N VAL A 160 30.46 -36.54 -11.75
CA VAL A 160 30.60 -37.35 -12.97
C VAL A 160 32.07 -37.36 -13.47
N TYR A 161 32.72 -36.19 -13.40
CA TYR A 161 34.15 -36.08 -13.78
C TYR A 161 35.06 -36.85 -12.82
N THR A 162 34.72 -36.91 -11.53
CA THR A 162 35.55 -37.60 -10.51
C THR A 162 35.36 -39.12 -10.54
N SER A 163 34.11 -39.60 -10.63
CA SER A 163 33.73 -41.00 -10.77
C SER A 163 32.31 -41.13 -11.30
N TRP A 164 32.17 -41.53 -12.57
CA TRP A 164 30.86 -41.72 -13.19
C TRP A 164 30.11 -42.91 -12.62
N GLN A 165 30.84 -43.97 -12.20
CA GLN A 165 30.26 -45.19 -11.61
C GLN A 165 29.54 -44.89 -10.30
N LEU A 166 30.15 -44.12 -9.39
CA LEU A 166 29.54 -43.72 -8.13
C LEU A 166 28.39 -42.72 -8.34
N SER A 167 28.47 -41.91 -9.41
CA SER A 167 27.44 -40.92 -9.72
C SER A 167 26.11 -41.53 -10.18
N ILE A 168 26.14 -42.73 -10.81
CA ILE A 168 24.95 -43.48 -11.23
C ILE A 168 24.07 -43.83 -10.03
N VAL A 169 24.64 -44.19 -8.89
CA VAL A 169 23.90 -44.54 -7.68
C VAL A 169 23.02 -43.35 -7.25
N LEU A 170 23.57 -42.14 -7.27
CA LEU A 170 22.80 -40.95 -6.93
C LEU A 170 21.68 -40.66 -7.96
N PHE A 171 21.97 -40.87 -9.25
CA PHE A 171 20.98 -40.66 -10.32
C PHE A 171 19.78 -41.59 -10.17
N LEU A 172 20.00 -42.85 -9.75
CA LEU A 172 18.92 -43.79 -9.46
C LEU A 172 18.08 -43.40 -8.22
N LEU A 173 18.72 -42.76 -7.23
CA LEU A 173 18.04 -42.35 -5.98
C LEU A 173 17.37 -40.95 -6.12
N ALA A 174 17.82 -40.11 -7.03
CA ALA A 174 17.31 -38.76 -7.21
C ALA A 174 15.78 -38.68 -7.39
N PRO A 175 15.12 -39.51 -8.21
CA PRO A 175 13.66 -39.49 -8.34
C PRO A 175 12.93 -39.85 -7.05
N ILE A 176 13.47 -40.73 -6.22
CA ILE A 176 12.90 -41.12 -4.92
C ILE A 176 12.96 -39.93 -3.95
N ILE A 177 14.09 -39.23 -3.92
CA ILE A 177 14.28 -38.02 -3.12
C ILE A 177 13.31 -36.93 -3.59
N ALA A 178 13.21 -36.69 -4.90
CA ALA A 178 12.30 -35.70 -5.48
C ALA A 178 10.83 -35.99 -5.16
N PHE A 179 10.41 -37.26 -5.21
CA PHE A 179 9.06 -37.69 -4.88
C PHE A 179 8.71 -37.40 -3.41
N LEU A 180 9.59 -37.74 -2.50
CA LEU A 180 9.40 -37.49 -1.06
C LEU A 180 9.36 -36.00 -0.72
N ILE A 181 10.28 -35.23 -1.28
CA ILE A 181 10.27 -33.77 -1.14
C ILE A 181 8.95 -33.19 -1.65
N SER A 182 8.40 -33.70 -2.75
CA SER A 182 7.12 -33.27 -3.31
C SER A 182 5.95 -33.48 -2.34
N ILE A 183 5.87 -34.65 -1.70
CA ILE A 183 4.83 -34.97 -0.70
C ILE A 183 4.90 -34.01 0.50
N VAL A 184 6.08 -33.83 1.04
CA VAL A 184 6.33 -32.96 2.19
C VAL A 184 6.00 -31.50 1.85
N SER A 185 6.43 -31.02 0.70
CA SER A 185 6.17 -29.65 0.23
C SER A 185 4.67 -29.36 0.09
N LYS A 186 3.88 -30.35 -0.38
CA LYS A 186 2.43 -30.23 -0.47
C LYS A 186 1.76 -30.08 0.90
N ARG A 187 2.19 -30.88 1.87
CA ARG A 187 1.69 -30.80 3.26
C ARG A 187 2.08 -29.49 3.94
N PHE A 188 3.32 -29.07 3.77
CA PHE A 188 3.84 -27.81 4.29
C PHE A 188 3.05 -26.61 3.80
N ARG A 189 2.68 -26.58 2.50
CA ARG A 189 1.87 -25.52 1.90
C ARG A 189 0.50 -25.37 2.57
N ILE A 190 -0.18 -26.49 2.87
CA ILE A 190 -1.48 -26.49 3.56
C ILE A 190 -1.34 -25.91 4.97
N LEU A 191 -0.34 -26.37 5.73
CA LEU A 191 -0.10 -25.91 7.10
C LEU A 191 0.28 -24.41 7.13
N SER A 192 1.10 -23.96 6.20
CA SER A 192 1.52 -22.56 6.09
C SER A 192 0.32 -21.63 5.80
N ARG A 193 -0.61 -22.06 4.93
CA ARG A 193 -1.85 -21.32 4.66
C ARG A 193 -2.72 -21.18 5.92
N ASN A 194 -2.81 -22.22 6.71
CA ASN A 194 -3.58 -22.20 7.96
C ASN A 194 -3.00 -21.25 9.01
N ILE A 195 -1.68 -21.08 9.07
CA ILE A 195 -1.03 -20.08 9.94
C ILE A 195 -1.33 -18.66 9.46
N GLN A 196 -1.27 -18.42 8.15
CA GLN A 196 -1.58 -17.08 7.59
C GLN A 196 -3.01 -16.64 7.94
N ASN A 197 -3.98 -17.57 7.88
CA ASN A 197 -5.35 -17.28 8.29
C ASN A 197 -5.43 -16.93 9.79
N SER A 198 -4.74 -17.66 10.65
CA SER A 198 -4.72 -17.37 12.10
C SER A 198 -3.99 -16.06 12.43
N MET A 199 -2.96 -15.70 11.64
CA MET A 199 -2.29 -14.40 11.77
C MET A 199 -3.25 -13.26 11.43
N GLY A 200 -4.06 -13.41 10.37
CA GLY A 200 -5.13 -12.46 10.03
C GLY A 200 -6.14 -12.28 11.16
N GLU A 201 -6.59 -13.37 11.78
CA GLU A 201 -7.52 -13.33 12.92
C GLU A 201 -6.91 -12.65 14.15
N LEU A 202 -5.62 -12.92 14.45
CA LEU A 202 -4.88 -12.25 15.52
C LEU A 202 -4.80 -10.74 15.27
N THR A 203 -4.51 -10.32 14.05
CA THR A 203 -4.42 -8.91 13.66
C THR A 203 -5.77 -8.21 13.85
N VAL A 204 -6.87 -8.82 13.37
CA VAL A 204 -8.23 -8.27 13.54
C VAL A 204 -8.60 -8.15 15.02
N THR A 205 -8.31 -9.17 15.83
CA THR A 205 -8.59 -9.16 17.28
C THR A 205 -7.84 -8.03 17.98
N THR A 206 -6.56 -7.84 17.64
CA THR A 206 -5.73 -6.76 18.20
C THR A 206 -6.24 -5.39 17.74
N GLU A 207 -6.57 -5.23 16.46
CA GLU A 207 -7.11 -3.97 15.90
C GLU A 207 -8.43 -3.57 16.59
N GLN A 208 -9.34 -4.52 16.79
CA GLN A 208 -10.61 -4.28 17.47
C GLN A 208 -10.39 -3.78 18.90
N MET A 209 -9.47 -4.41 19.64
CA MET A 209 -9.13 -3.97 21.00
C MET A 209 -8.52 -2.57 21.01
N LEU A 210 -7.59 -2.26 20.10
CA LEU A 210 -6.96 -0.94 20.02
C LEU A 210 -7.99 0.16 19.69
N LYS A 211 -8.87 -0.07 18.71
CA LYS A 211 -9.95 0.87 18.35
C LYS A 211 -10.95 1.03 19.49
N GLY A 212 -11.27 -0.06 20.19
CA GLY A 212 -12.21 -0.08 21.32
C GLY A 212 -11.57 0.17 22.68
N HIS A 213 -10.30 0.61 22.77
CA HIS A 213 -9.55 0.68 24.03
C HIS A 213 -10.28 1.45 25.14
N LYS A 214 -10.87 2.61 24.82
CA LYS A 214 -11.67 3.38 25.78
C LYS A 214 -12.87 2.60 26.30
N VAL A 215 -13.54 1.84 25.45
CA VAL A 215 -14.68 0.98 25.83
C VAL A 215 -14.21 -0.15 26.75
N VAL A 216 -13.10 -0.81 26.38
CA VAL A 216 -12.51 -1.87 27.20
C VAL A 216 -12.19 -1.37 28.61
N LEU A 217 -11.61 -0.17 28.72
CA LEU A 217 -11.33 0.45 30.03
C LEU A 217 -12.61 0.82 30.78
N SER A 218 -13.56 1.47 30.12
CA SER A 218 -14.80 1.97 30.75
C SER A 218 -15.68 0.86 31.30
N PHE A 219 -15.68 -0.31 30.66
CA PHE A 219 -16.52 -1.45 31.05
C PHE A 219 -15.74 -2.58 31.74
N GLY A 220 -14.46 -2.37 32.06
CA GLY A 220 -13.65 -3.40 32.73
C GLY A 220 -13.44 -4.68 31.90
N GLY A 221 -13.45 -4.55 30.56
CA GLY A 221 -13.40 -5.66 29.61
C GLY A 221 -12.03 -6.33 29.43
N GLN A 222 -10.98 -5.91 30.18
CA GLN A 222 -9.60 -6.38 29.98
C GLN A 222 -9.46 -7.90 30.07
N LYS A 223 -10.18 -8.54 31.00
CA LYS A 223 -10.16 -10.00 31.17
C LYS A 223 -10.76 -10.74 29.98
N VAL A 224 -11.84 -10.19 29.40
CA VAL A 224 -12.53 -10.77 28.25
C VAL A 224 -11.63 -10.68 27.00
N GLU A 225 -11.08 -9.50 26.72
CA GLU A 225 -10.21 -9.29 25.57
C GLU A 225 -8.91 -10.09 25.68
N LYS A 226 -8.32 -10.18 26.90
CA LYS A 226 -7.16 -11.04 27.14
C LYS A 226 -7.48 -12.51 26.85
N ALA A 227 -8.59 -13.04 27.34
CA ALA A 227 -8.97 -14.43 27.10
C ALA A 227 -9.22 -14.71 25.61
N ARG A 228 -9.79 -13.73 24.87
CA ARG A 228 -9.99 -13.80 23.42
C ARG A 228 -8.65 -13.84 22.68
N PHE A 229 -7.74 -12.94 23.01
CA PHE A 229 -6.39 -12.88 22.43
C PHE A 229 -5.60 -14.15 22.72
N ASP A 230 -5.60 -14.65 23.98
CA ASP A 230 -4.90 -15.87 24.39
C ASP A 230 -5.40 -17.09 23.61
N ARG A 231 -6.70 -17.18 23.33
CA ARG A 231 -7.28 -18.27 22.53
C ARG A 231 -6.72 -18.25 21.10
N VAL A 232 -6.77 -17.09 20.43
CA VAL A 232 -6.30 -16.95 19.04
C VAL A 232 -4.79 -17.15 18.95
N SER A 233 -4.04 -16.56 19.88
CA SER A 233 -2.58 -16.69 19.98
C SER A 233 -2.16 -18.16 20.22
N ASN A 234 -2.88 -18.89 21.09
CA ASN A 234 -2.60 -20.31 21.34
C ASN A 234 -2.96 -21.20 20.14
N ASP A 235 -4.03 -20.88 19.39
CA ASP A 235 -4.36 -21.60 18.15
C ASP A 235 -3.25 -21.41 17.10
N MET A 236 -2.77 -20.18 16.94
CA MET A 236 -1.64 -19.86 16.07
C MET A 236 -0.37 -20.65 16.50
N ARG A 237 -0.05 -20.67 17.79
CA ARG A 237 1.05 -21.46 18.34
C ARG A 237 0.91 -22.95 18.02
N ARG A 238 -0.28 -23.53 18.22
CA ARG A 238 -0.55 -24.95 17.93
C ARG A 238 -0.36 -25.28 16.44
N LYS A 239 -0.81 -24.39 15.55
CA LYS A 239 -0.61 -24.52 14.11
C LYS A 239 0.86 -24.38 13.73
N GLY A 240 1.58 -23.43 14.39
CA GLY A 240 3.03 -23.27 14.25
C GLY A 240 3.79 -24.55 14.64
N MET A 241 3.44 -25.17 15.76
CA MET A 241 4.06 -26.44 16.19
C MET A 241 3.84 -27.58 15.20
N LYS A 242 2.69 -27.62 14.49
CA LYS A 242 2.47 -28.62 13.43
C LYS A 242 3.41 -28.40 12.23
N ILE A 243 3.76 -27.18 11.91
CA ILE A 243 4.77 -26.88 10.87
C ILE A 243 6.14 -27.34 11.31
N VAL A 244 6.57 -26.96 12.53
CA VAL A 244 7.87 -27.37 13.07
C VAL A 244 7.99 -28.89 13.11
N SER A 245 6.94 -29.58 13.55
CA SER A 245 6.89 -31.06 13.56
C SER A 245 6.99 -31.64 12.14
N ALA A 246 6.27 -31.07 11.17
CA ALA A 246 6.33 -31.52 9.78
C ALA A 246 7.71 -31.26 9.15
N ASP A 247 8.35 -30.14 9.47
CA ASP A 247 9.70 -29.81 9.01
C ASP A 247 10.74 -30.75 9.62
N GLY A 248 10.67 -31.00 10.94
CA GLY A 248 11.58 -31.94 11.63
C GLY A 248 11.46 -33.36 11.13
N ILE A 249 10.23 -33.87 10.90
CA ILE A 249 10.02 -35.19 10.30
C ILE A 249 10.59 -35.25 8.89
N SER A 250 10.36 -34.18 8.09
CA SER A 250 10.89 -34.06 6.74
C SER A 250 12.41 -34.10 6.71
N ASP A 251 13.06 -33.32 7.59
CA ASP A 251 14.51 -33.27 7.68
C ASP A 251 15.09 -34.64 8.11
N GLY A 252 14.46 -35.32 9.07
CA GLY A 252 14.83 -36.68 9.45
C GLY A 252 14.72 -37.69 8.31
N LEU A 253 13.63 -37.65 7.54
CA LEU A 253 13.44 -38.52 6.38
C LEU A 253 14.49 -38.24 5.28
N VAL A 254 14.76 -36.97 4.98
CA VAL A 254 15.78 -36.57 3.99
C VAL A 254 17.17 -37.06 4.45
N GLN A 255 17.52 -36.89 5.73
CA GLN A 255 18.78 -37.38 6.26
C GLN A 255 18.89 -38.92 6.20
N LEU A 256 17.79 -39.63 6.50
CA LEU A 256 17.75 -41.09 6.41
C LEU A 256 17.99 -41.59 4.98
N ILE A 257 17.35 -40.96 3.99
CA ILE A 257 17.55 -41.30 2.58
C ILE A 257 18.96 -40.93 2.12
N ALA A 258 19.48 -39.79 2.57
CA ALA A 258 20.86 -39.42 2.29
C ALA A 258 21.86 -40.42 2.87
N SER A 259 21.60 -40.94 4.09
CA SER A 259 22.45 -41.98 4.70
C SER A 259 22.36 -43.32 3.98
N LEU A 260 21.15 -43.70 3.51
CA LEU A 260 20.97 -44.90 2.67
C LEU A 260 21.71 -44.77 1.33
N ALA A 261 21.59 -43.62 0.71
CA ALA A 261 22.31 -43.33 -0.54
C ALA A 261 23.84 -43.39 -0.36
N LEU A 262 24.31 -42.83 0.76
CA LEU A 262 25.72 -42.90 1.14
C LEU A 262 26.19 -44.33 1.39
N SER A 263 25.40 -45.12 2.15
CA SER A 263 25.70 -46.53 2.42
C SER A 263 25.73 -47.32 1.10
N ALA A 264 24.82 -47.05 0.16
CA ALA A 264 24.84 -47.67 -1.16
C ALA A 264 26.08 -47.30 -1.97
N VAL A 265 26.52 -46.03 -1.94
CA VAL A 265 27.76 -45.58 -2.59
C VAL A 265 28.98 -46.29 -1.96
N LEU A 266 29.04 -46.39 -0.62
CA LEU A 266 30.08 -47.12 0.07
C LEU A 266 30.09 -48.61 -0.32
N TYR A 267 28.91 -49.23 -0.39
CA TYR A 267 28.79 -50.63 -0.78
C TYR A 267 29.24 -50.87 -2.22
N VAL A 268 28.83 -50.01 -3.17
CA VAL A 268 29.26 -50.07 -4.58
C VAL A 268 30.75 -49.82 -4.71
N ALA A 269 31.35 -48.96 -3.89
CA ALA A 269 32.79 -48.71 -3.88
C ALA A 269 33.62 -49.98 -3.46
N THR A 270 33.00 -50.97 -2.80
CA THR A 270 33.70 -52.23 -2.44
C THR A 270 33.82 -53.24 -3.60
N PHE A 271 33.08 -53.04 -4.71
CA PHE A 271 33.17 -53.94 -5.85
C PHE A 271 34.55 -53.85 -6.53
N PRO A 272 35.19 -55.01 -6.84
CA PRO A 272 36.52 -55.02 -7.44
C PRO A 272 36.63 -54.22 -8.77
N GLU A 273 35.57 -54.23 -9.58
CA GLU A 273 35.48 -53.54 -10.84
C GLU A 273 35.52 -52.00 -10.64
N VAL A 274 34.92 -51.47 -9.59
CA VAL A 274 34.92 -50.04 -9.24
C VAL A 274 36.23 -49.65 -8.55
N MET A 275 36.78 -50.54 -7.73
CA MET A 275 38.00 -50.30 -6.97
C MET A 275 39.26 -50.38 -7.81
N SER A 276 39.24 -51.13 -8.93
CA SER A 276 40.37 -51.28 -9.86
C SER A 276 40.60 -50.09 -10.77
N GLU A 277 39.62 -49.23 -10.97
CA GLU A 277 39.68 -48.07 -11.86
C GLU A 277 39.95 -46.75 -11.10
N ASN A 278 41.12 -46.62 -10.44
CA ASN A 278 41.58 -45.33 -9.84
C ASN A 278 40.69 -44.71 -8.76
N LEU A 279 39.95 -45.48 -7.97
CA LEU A 279 39.23 -44.98 -6.83
C LEU A 279 40.20 -44.64 -5.69
N THR A 280 40.54 -43.34 -5.59
CA THR A 280 41.39 -42.82 -4.49
C THR A 280 40.53 -42.36 -3.30
N ALA A 281 41.15 -42.24 -2.12
CA ALA A 281 40.50 -41.65 -0.96
C ALA A 281 39.99 -40.23 -1.22
N GLY A 282 40.73 -39.48 -2.03
CA GLY A 282 40.35 -38.12 -2.47
C GLY A 282 39.13 -38.15 -3.39
N SER A 283 39.08 -39.03 -4.41
CA SER A 283 37.94 -39.13 -5.33
C SER A 283 36.66 -39.56 -4.59
N PHE A 284 36.73 -40.50 -3.66
CA PHE A 284 35.62 -40.89 -2.82
C PHE A 284 35.12 -39.72 -1.96
N THR A 285 36.04 -38.98 -1.32
CA THR A 285 35.69 -37.82 -0.47
C THR A 285 35.01 -36.72 -1.26
N VAL A 286 35.44 -36.48 -2.50
CA VAL A 286 34.80 -35.47 -3.39
C VAL A 286 33.37 -35.88 -3.74
N VAL A 287 33.16 -37.14 -4.16
CA VAL A 287 31.81 -37.62 -4.50
C VAL A 287 30.90 -37.57 -3.32
N PHE A 288 31.37 -38.04 -2.14
CA PHE A 288 30.64 -38.00 -0.89
C PHE A 288 30.23 -36.55 -0.47
N SER A 289 31.22 -35.66 -0.45
CA SER A 289 31.02 -34.26 -0.08
C SER A 289 30.07 -33.54 -1.06
N SER A 290 30.20 -33.81 -2.36
CA SER A 290 29.32 -33.28 -3.39
C SER A 290 27.88 -33.77 -3.21
N MET A 291 27.68 -35.05 -2.92
CA MET A 291 26.38 -35.64 -2.66
C MET A 291 25.70 -35.01 -1.43
N MET A 292 26.44 -34.84 -0.33
CA MET A 292 25.93 -34.16 0.87
C MET A 292 25.61 -32.69 0.59
N ALA A 293 26.46 -31.99 -0.17
CA ALA A 293 26.28 -30.60 -0.54
C ALA A 293 25.05 -30.37 -1.43
N MET A 294 24.62 -31.36 -2.24
CA MET A 294 23.43 -31.27 -3.11
C MET A 294 22.10 -31.22 -2.35
N LEU A 295 22.04 -31.69 -1.11
CA LEU A 295 20.79 -31.76 -0.33
C LEU A 295 20.17 -30.37 -0.08
N ARG A 296 21.01 -29.39 0.22
CA ARG A 296 20.57 -28.01 0.50
C ARG A 296 19.97 -27.32 -0.73
N PRO A 297 20.64 -27.25 -1.89
CA PRO A 297 20.06 -26.72 -3.13
C PRO A 297 18.74 -27.39 -3.53
N LEU A 298 18.66 -28.72 -3.43
CA LEU A 298 17.42 -29.45 -3.74
C LEU A 298 16.26 -29.00 -2.85
N LYS A 299 16.47 -28.87 -1.53
CA LYS A 299 15.47 -28.35 -0.60
C LYS A 299 15.09 -26.90 -0.93
N SER A 300 16.06 -26.05 -1.24
CA SER A 300 15.83 -24.64 -1.59
C SER A 300 15.00 -24.48 -2.85
N LEU A 301 15.29 -25.23 -3.91
CA LEU A 301 14.54 -25.19 -5.17
C LEU A 301 13.07 -25.59 -5.02
N THR A 302 12.73 -26.49 -4.08
CA THR A 302 11.33 -26.84 -3.83
C THR A 302 10.52 -25.70 -3.21
N SER A 303 11.14 -24.82 -2.45
CA SER A 303 10.51 -23.65 -1.83
C SER A 303 10.25 -22.50 -2.79
N VAL A 304 10.97 -22.44 -3.91
CA VAL A 304 10.90 -21.37 -4.92
C VAL A 304 9.48 -21.17 -5.43
N ASN A 305 8.78 -22.26 -5.76
CA ASN A 305 7.43 -22.17 -6.31
C ASN A 305 6.46 -21.46 -5.35
N SER A 306 6.55 -21.70 -4.05
CA SER A 306 5.68 -21.04 -3.08
C SER A 306 5.98 -19.55 -2.92
N GLN A 307 7.25 -19.16 -2.97
CA GLN A 307 7.67 -17.76 -2.92
C GLN A 307 7.28 -17.03 -4.22
N PHE A 308 7.49 -17.67 -5.37
CA PHE A 308 7.07 -17.13 -6.67
C PHE A 308 5.56 -16.87 -6.70
N GLN A 309 4.74 -17.85 -6.26
CA GLN A 309 3.29 -17.69 -6.21
C GLN A 309 2.85 -16.54 -5.28
N ARG A 310 3.50 -16.37 -4.11
CA ARG A 310 3.21 -15.23 -3.21
C ARG A 310 3.54 -13.89 -3.85
N GLY A 311 4.72 -13.78 -4.46
CA GLY A 311 5.11 -12.57 -5.18
C GLY A 311 4.18 -12.25 -6.35
N MET A 312 3.76 -13.28 -7.10
CA MET A 312 2.82 -13.10 -8.20
C MET A 312 1.41 -12.71 -7.74
N ALA A 313 0.92 -13.26 -6.63
CA ALA A 313 -0.35 -12.86 -6.04
C ALA A 313 -0.33 -11.39 -5.59
N ALA A 314 0.73 -10.96 -4.90
CA ALA A 314 0.90 -9.55 -4.54
C ALA A 314 0.98 -8.66 -5.78
N CYS A 315 1.74 -9.06 -6.81
CA CYS A 315 1.86 -8.35 -8.07
C CYS A 315 0.52 -8.23 -8.79
N GLN A 316 -0.28 -9.30 -8.82
CA GLN A 316 -1.63 -9.30 -9.39
C GLN A 316 -2.53 -8.28 -8.69
N THR A 317 -2.56 -8.27 -7.36
CA THR A 317 -3.34 -7.30 -6.56
C THR A 317 -2.95 -5.86 -6.88
N LEU A 318 -1.64 -5.59 -7.08
CA LEU A 318 -1.15 -4.26 -7.46
C LEU A 318 -1.57 -3.87 -8.88
N PHE A 319 -1.50 -4.80 -9.84
CA PHE A 319 -1.93 -4.51 -11.21
C PHE A 319 -3.45 -4.40 -11.35
N GLU A 320 -4.23 -5.20 -10.64
CA GLU A 320 -5.69 -5.03 -10.55
C GLU A 320 -6.04 -3.64 -10.02
N PHE A 321 -5.30 -3.14 -9.04
CA PHE A 321 -5.47 -1.78 -8.56
C PHE A 321 -5.11 -0.72 -9.63
N LEU A 322 -3.99 -0.88 -10.34
CA LEU A 322 -3.56 0.04 -11.40
C LEU A 322 -4.47 0.01 -12.64
N ASP A 323 -5.30 -1.02 -12.80
CA ASP A 323 -6.30 -1.13 -13.87
C ASP A 323 -7.63 -0.48 -13.52
N LEU A 324 -7.84 -0.06 -12.28
CA LEU A 324 -9.04 0.68 -11.88
C LEU A 324 -9.10 2.03 -12.61
N LYS A 325 -10.29 2.44 -12.95
CA LYS A 325 -10.50 3.73 -13.61
C LYS A 325 -10.24 4.87 -12.62
N THR A 326 -9.47 5.83 -13.03
CA THR A 326 -9.29 7.11 -12.33
C THR A 326 -10.51 8.02 -12.50
N GLU A 327 -10.52 9.18 -11.86
CA GLU A 327 -11.56 10.19 -12.05
C GLU A 327 -11.73 10.51 -13.56
N LYS A 328 -12.98 10.61 -14.00
CA LYS A 328 -13.28 10.99 -15.37
C LYS A 328 -12.91 12.47 -15.57
N ASN A 329 -11.93 12.76 -16.40
CA ASN A 329 -11.50 14.10 -16.76
C ASN A 329 -11.55 14.28 -18.29
N ASN A 330 -12.75 14.14 -18.88
CA ASN A 330 -12.97 14.20 -20.32
C ASN A 330 -13.33 15.61 -20.78
N GLY A 331 -13.57 16.55 -19.85
CA GLY A 331 -13.86 17.93 -20.16
C GLY A 331 -12.65 18.66 -20.75
N THR A 332 -12.90 19.61 -21.61
CA THR A 332 -11.86 20.40 -22.29
C THR A 332 -11.98 21.89 -22.02
N LYS A 333 -13.13 22.32 -21.47
CA LYS A 333 -13.39 23.74 -21.21
C LYS A 333 -12.56 24.25 -20.04
N GLN A 334 -11.99 25.42 -20.22
CA GLN A 334 -11.26 26.16 -19.20
C GLN A 334 -11.74 27.63 -19.22
N VAL A 335 -11.93 28.19 -18.04
CA VAL A 335 -12.26 29.60 -17.83
C VAL A 335 -11.28 30.19 -16.83
N GLU A 336 -10.86 31.43 -17.05
CA GLU A 336 -9.97 32.12 -16.11
C GLU A 336 -10.69 32.35 -14.77
N ARG A 337 -11.94 32.87 -14.84
CA ARG A 337 -12.82 33.09 -13.69
C ARG A 337 -14.27 32.93 -14.08
N ALA A 338 -14.99 32.07 -13.41
CA ALA A 338 -16.43 31.90 -13.57
C ALA A 338 -17.20 33.07 -12.94
N GLN A 339 -18.40 33.37 -13.44
CA GLN A 339 -19.31 34.34 -12.81
C GLN A 339 -19.93 33.74 -11.55
N GLY A 340 -20.17 32.43 -11.56
CA GLY A 340 -20.60 31.65 -10.41
C GLY A 340 -22.11 31.41 -10.32
N CYS A 341 -22.86 31.54 -11.43
CA CYS A 341 -24.24 31.08 -11.47
C CYS A 341 -24.28 29.54 -11.50
N ILE A 342 -24.94 28.92 -10.50
CA ILE A 342 -25.00 27.45 -10.35
C ILE A 342 -26.45 27.02 -10.59
N THR A 343 -26.66 26.01 -11.44
CA THR A 343 -27.97 25.41 -11.65
C THR A 343 -27.89 23.89 -11.53
N PHE A 344 -28.71 23.33 -10.67
CA PHE A 344 -29.02 21.89 -10.60
C PHE A 344 -30.30 21.68 -11.40
N ASP A 345 -30.28 20.77 -12.35
CA ASP A 345 -31.39 20.48 -13.26
C ASP A 345 -31.71 18.98 -13.22
N ASN A 346 -32.82 18.64 -12.57
CA ASN A 346 -33.35 17.28 -12.39
C ASN A 346 -32.30 16.25 -11.92
N VAL A 347 -31.45 16.64 -10.98
CA VAL A 347 -30.34 15.80 -10.51
C VAL A 347 -30.83 14.62 -9.71
N ILE A 348 -30.48 13.41 -10.16
CA ILE A 348 -30.66 12.15 -9.45
C ILE A 348 -29.29 11.59 -9.12
N PHE A 349 -29.11 11.13 -7.89
CA PHE A 349 -27.85 10.53 -7.45
C PHE A 349 -28.04 9.45 -6.40
N SER A 350 -27.34 8.33 -6.60
CA SER A 350 -27.20 7.24 -5.62
C SER A 350 -25.72 6.92 -5.43
N TYR A 351 -25.31 6.70 -4.18
CA TYR A 351 -23.95 6.21 -3.92
C TYR A 351 -23.80 4.79 -4.43
N GLU A 352 -22.68 4.50 -5.05
CA GLU A 352 -22.39 3.18 -5.60
C GLU A 352 -22.49 2.07 -4.56
N GLY A 353 -23.36 1.08 -4.81
CA GLY A 353 -23.65 -0.01 -3.86
C GLY A 353 -24.79 0.28 -2.88
N LYS A 354 -25.46 1.42 -2.96
CA LYS A 354 -26.71 1.72 -2.24
C LYS A 354 -27.88 1.75 -3.23
N GLU A 355 -28.98 1.11 -2.87
CA GLU A 355 -30.22 1.15 -3.68
C GLU A 355 -30.99 2.44 -3.50
N GLU A 356 -30.85 3.10 -2.32
CA GLU A 356 -31.52 4.34 -2.01
C GLU A 356 -30.90 5.54 -2.75
N GLN A 357 -31.78 6.36 -3.35
CA GLN A 357 -31.40 7.62 -3.97
C GLN A 357 -31.06 8.66 -2.88
N ALA A 358 -29.81 9.12 -2.89
CA ALA A 358 -29.38 10.20 -2.00
C ALA A 358 -29.94 11.56 -2.45
N LEU A 359 -30.16 11.74 -3.78
CA LEU A 359 -30.89 12.86 -4.36
C LEU A 359 -31.88 12.34 -5.40
N ASN A 360 -33.09 12.91 -5.42
CA ASN A 360 -34.18 12.51 -6.29
C ASN A 360 -34.82 13.73 -6.95
N GLN A 361 -34.49 13.97 -8.23
CA GLN A 361 -34.98 15.07 -9.06
C GLN A 361 -34.79 16.46 -8.43
N VAL A 362 -33.59 16.72 -7.91
CA VAL A 362 -33.25 18.01 -7.28
C VAL A 362 -33.02 19.07 -8.36
N SER A 363 -33.80 20.17 -8.30
CA SER A 363 -33.69 21.29 -9.22
C SER A 363 -33.74 22.62 -8.45
N PHE A 364 -32.70 23.45 -8.63
CA PHE A 364 -32.62 24.81 -8.09
C PHE A 364 -31.52 25.60 -8.78
N THR A 365 -31.55 26.92 -8.62
CA THR A 365 -30.51 27.81 -9.16
C THR A 365 -30.01 28.74 -8.06
N ILE A 366 -28.69 28.89 -7.96
CA ILE A 366 -28.04 29.90 -7.14
C ILE A 366 -27.55 31.02 -8.08
N PRO A 367 -28.18 32.20 -8.07
CA PRO A 367 -27.72 33.31 -8.87
C PRO A 367 -26.33 33.80 -8.45
N GLN A 368 -25.60 34.42 -9.36
CA GLN A 368 -24.30 35.00 -9.07
C GLN A 368 -24.36 35.93 -7.83
N GLY A 369 -23.40 35.73 -6.91
CA GLY A 369 -23.25 36.56 -5.71
C GLY A 369 -24.30 36.36 -4.64
N LYS A 370 -25.16 35.32 -4.76
CA LYS A 370 -26.18 34.96 -3.77
C LYS A 370 -25.75 33.86 -2.86
N THR A 371 -26.30 33.87 -1.65
CA THR A 371 -26.09 32.84 -0.63
C THR A 371 -27.33 31.97 -0.50
N VAL A 372 -27.19 30.67 -0.75
CA VAL A 372 -28.24 29.67 -0.56
C VAL A 372 -27.87 28.74 0.58
N ALA A 373 -28.78 28.60 1.55
CA ALA A 373 -28.63 27.73 2.69
C ALA A 373 -29.39 26.41 2.49
N LEU A 374 -28.69 25.27 2.68
CA LEU A 374 -29.30 23.95 2.74
C LEU A 374 -29.63 23.60 4.20
N VAL A 375 -30.89 23.32 4.48
CA VAL A 375 -31.41 22.95 5.81
C VAL A 375 -32.14 21.62 5.71
N GLY A 376 -32.05 20.79 6.72
CA GLY A 376 -32.75 19.49 6.76
C GLY A 376 -32.13 18.52 7.76
N ARG A 377 -32.79 17.39 8.00
CA ARG A 377 -32.31 16.36 8.93
C ARG A 377 -30.97 15.76 8.49
N SER A 378 -30.27 15.11 9.43
CA SER A 378 -29.08 14.33 9.07
C SER A 378 -29.44 13.24 8.05
N GLY A 379 -28.60 13.05 7.02
CA GLY A 379 -28.88 12.09 5.95
C GLY A 379 -29.87 12.55 4.87
N SER A 380 -30.37 13.79 4.89
CA SER A 380 -31.33 14.28 3.90
C SER A 380 -30.74 14.55 2.50
N GLY A 381 -29.40 14.53 2.31
CA GLY A 381 -28.73 14.76 1.02
C GLY A 381 -27.96 16.07 0.89
N LYS A 382 -27.87 16.93 1.93
CA LYS A 382 -27.19 18.23 1.91
C LYS A 382 -25.71 18.15 1.50
N SER A 383 -24.93 17.30 2.17
CA SER A 383 -23.50 17.11 1.87
C SER A 383 -23.28 16.47 0.49
N THR A 384 -24.28 15.69 0.03
CA THR A 384 -24.26 15.13 -1.33
C THR A 384 -24.36 16.23 -2.39
N ILE A 385 -25.25 17.24 -2.21
CA ILE A 385 -25.35 18.39 -3.10
C ILE A 385 -24.01 19.13 -3.19
N ALA A 386 -23.38 19.41 -2.04
CA ALA A 386 -22.07 20.05 -1.98
C ALA A 386 -20.97 19.25 -2.69
N SER A 387 -20.96 17.93 -2.52
CA SER A 387 -19.97 17.02 -3.12
C SER A 387 -20.15 16.89 -4.64
N LEU A 388 -21.38 16.92 -5.14
CA LEU A 388 -21.67 16.90 -6.58
C LEU A 388 -21.28 18.20 -7.26
N LEU A 389 -21.46 19.37 -6.61
CA LEU A 389 -21.05 20.65 -7.16
C LEU A 389 -19.53 20.73 -7.42
N THR A 390 -18.73 20.12 -6.54
CA THR A 390 -17.26 20.05 -6.68
C THR A 390 -16.81 18.86 -7.53
N ARG A 391 -17.78 18.09 -8.05
CA ARG A 391 -17.57 16.89 -8.84
C ARG A 391 -16.64 15.89 -8.17
N PHE A 392 -16.85 15.64 -6.84
CA PHE A 392 -16.26 14.50 -6.16
C PHE A 392 -16.98 13.19 -6.52
N TYR A 393 -18.21 13.30 -7.03
CA TYR A 393 -19.01 12.25 -7.62
C TYR A 393 -19.66 12.78 -8.90
N ASP A 394 -19.85 11.94 -9.89
CA ASP A 394 -20.62 12.24 -11.09
C ASP A 394 -22.11 11.98 -10.83
N VAL A 395 -23.01 12.77 -11.43
CA VAL A 395 -24.46 12.56 -11.34
C VAL A 395 -24.89 11.28 -12.08
N ASN A 396 -25.97 10.61 -11.60
CA ASN A 396 -26.52 9.48 -12.32
C ASN A 396 -27.43 9.94 -13.47
N GLU A 397 -28.29 10.93 -13.20
CA GLU A 397 -29.19 11.54 -14.18
C GLU A 397 -29.32 13.03 -13.89
N GLY A 398 -29.74 13.81 -14.89
CA GLY A 398 -29.78 15.27 -14.82
C GLY A 398 -28.43 15.89 -15.08
N GLN A 399 -28.27 17.17 -14.74
CA GLN A 399 -27.04 17.91 -14.95
C GLN A 399 -26.84 19.02 -13.92
N ILE A 400 -25.58 19.41 -13.73
CA ILE A 400 -25.22 20.58 -12.92
C ILE A 400 -24.50 21.55 -13.84
N LEU A 401 -24.95 22.79 -13.85
CA LEU A 401 -24.40 23.83 -14.71
C LEU A 401 -23.67 24.88 -13.87
N LEU A 402 -22.51 25.31 -14.35
CA LEU A 402 -21.79 26.49 -13.90
C LEU A 402 -21.81 27.53 -15.05
N ASP A 403 -22.44 28.66 -14.82
CA ASP A 403 -22.64 29.71 -15.83
C ASP A 403 -23.30 29.19 -17.13
N GLY A 404 -24.27 28.29 -16.99
CA GLY A 404 -25.02 27.70 -18.11
C GLY A 404 -24.28 26.57 -18.84
N VAL A 405 -23.10 26.16 -18.39
CA VAL A 405 -22.30 25.06 -18.97
C VAL A 405 -22.24 23.91 -18.02
N ASN A 406 -22.43 22.68 -18.54
CA ASN A 406 -22.34 21.47 -17.72
C ASN A 406 -20.95 21.35 -17.09
N ILE A 407 -20.91 21.07 -15.78
CA ILE A 407 -19.64 20.92 -15.04
C ILE A 407 -18.78 19.76 -15.57
N GLU A 408 -19.35 18.81 -16.29
CA GLU A 408 -18.62 17.71 -16.94
C GLU A 408 -17.81 18.16 -18.16
N GLU A 409 -18.17 19.30 -18.77
CA GLU A 409 -17.43 19.87 -19.90
C GLU A 409 -16.15 20.61 -19.48
N TYR A 410 -16.05 21.00 -18.21
CA TYR A 410 -14.82 21.60 -17.68
C TYR A 410 -13.76 20.53 -17.40
N THR A 411 -12.47 20.91 -17.54
CA THR A 411 -11.42 20.09 -16.92
C THR A 411 -11.61 20.10 -15.40
N LEU A 412 -11.39 18.95 -14.74
CA LEU A 412 -11.57 18.84 -13.29
C LEU A 412 -10.75 19.87 -12.50
N GLU A 413 -9.53 20.12 -12.95
CA GLU A 413 -8.64 21.09 -12.33
C GLU A 413 -9.23 22.49 -12.39
N ASN A 414 -9.70 22.91 -13.57
CA ASN A 414 -10.29 24.24 -13.76
C ASN A 414 -11.63 24.39 -13.02
N LEU A 415 -12.52 23.39 -13.06
CA LEU A 415 -13.76 23.41 -12.28
C LEU A 415 -13.46 23.58 -10.78
N ARG A 416 -12.53 22.81 -10.26
CA ARG A 416 -12.14 22.86 -8.84
C ARG A 416 -11.39 24.14 -8.50
N GLU A 417 -10.76 24.82 -9.45
CA GLU A 417 -10.22 26.17 -9.27
C GLU A 417 -11.30 27.21 -9.10
N GLN A 418 -12.45 27.04 -9.71
CA GLN A 418 -13.60 27.95 -9.55
C GLN A 418 -14.36 27.73 -8.23
N CYS A 419 -14.03 26.69 -7.45
CA CYS A 419 -14.69 26.33 -6.20
C CYS A 419 -13.74 26.39 -5.00
N SER A 420 -14.14 27.00 -3.91
CA SER A 420 -13.50 26.88 -2.59
C SER A 420 -14.41 26.10 -1.65
N VAL A 421 -13.85 25.15 -0.93
CA VAL A 421 -14.59 24.33 0.03
C VAL A 421 -14.02 24.53 1.43
N VAL A 422 -14.88 24.85 2.38
CA VAL A 422 -14.56 24.83 3.82
C VAL A 422 -15.39 23.72 4.45
N SER A 423 -14.76 22.60 4.74
CA SER A 423 -15.41 21.40 5.29
C SER A 423 -15.51 21.46 6.81
N GLN A 424 -16.43 20.68 7.37
CA GLN A 424 -16.60 20.49 8.82
C GLN A 424 -15.32 19.92 9.47
N GLN A 425 -14.71 18.91 8.84
CA GLN A 425 -13.43 18.35 9.29
C GLN A 425 -12.29 18.99 8.51
N VAL A 426 -11.52 19.82 9.19
CA VAL A 426 -10.36 20.50 8.61
C VAL A 426 -9.17 19.57 8.61
N HIS A 427 -8.67 19.24 7.41
CA HIS A 427 -7.41 18.51 7.23
C HIS A 427 -6.24 19.49 7.04
N LEU A 428 -5.24 19.37 7.90
CA LEU A 428 -3.98 20.10 7.82
C LEU A 428 -2.83 19.10 7.67
N PHE A 429 -1.89 19.47 6.84
CA PHE A 429 -0.71 18.66 6.58
C PHE A 429 0.38 18.95 7.61
N ASN A 430 1.21 17.98 7.89
CA ASN A 430 2.39 18.16 8.72
C ASN A 430 3.45 19.00 8.00
N ASP A 431 3.21 20.30 7.97
CA ASP A 431 4.02 21.32 7.30
C ASP A 431 3.85 22.66 8.05
N THR A 432 4.49 23.71 7.56
CA THR A 432 4.36 25.04 8.14
C THR A 432 2.93 25.59 7.98
N ILE A 433 2.54 26.53 8.82
CA ILE A 433 1.26 27.24 8.71
C ILE A 433 1.17 27.94 7.37
N ALA A 434 2.23 28.60 6.90
CA ALA A 434 2.26 29.24 5.58
C ALA A 434 1.98 28.27 4.45
N ASN A 435 2.61 27.08 4.45
CA ASN A 435 2.39 26.05 3.44
C ASN A 435 0.98 25.44 3.52
N ASN A 436 0.40 25.36 4.70
CA ASN A 436 -0.99 24.92 4.86
C ASN A 436 -1.99 25.94 4.33
N ILE A 437 -1.74 27.24 4.49
CA ILE A 437 -2.60 28.30 3.90
C ILE A 437 -2.43 28.31 2.37
N ALA A 438 -1.20 28.28 1.85
CA ALA A 438 -0.88 28.27 0.42
C ALA A 438 -0.79 26.86 -0.17
N TYR A 439 -1.60 25.91 0.31
CA TYR A 439 -1.52 24.52 -0.10
C TYR A 439 -1.59 24.34 -1.62
N ALA A 440 -0.66 23.58 -2.17
CA ALA A 440 -0.48 23.29 -3.61
C ALA A 440 -0.24 24.54 -4.50
N ALA A 441 0.00 25.71 -3.92
CA ALA A 441 0.16 26.97 -4.67
C ALA A 441 1.25 27.89 -4.05
N LYS A 442 2.27 27.29 -3.44
CA LYS A 442 3.35 28.00 -2.74
C LYS A 442 4.06 29.02 -3.64
N ASP A 443 4.28 28.67 -4.90
CA ASP A 443 4.99 29.54 -5.86
C ASP A 443 4.03 30.56 -6.52
N LYS A 444 2.72 30.43 -6.34
CA LYS A 444 1.68 31.31 -6.92
C LYS A 444 1.41 32.53 -6.04
N TYR A 445 1.64 32.44 -4.73
CA TYR A 445 1.29 33.49 -3.77
C TYR A 445 2.51 34.01 -3.02
N SER A 446 2.59 35.34 -2.92
CA SER A 446 3.61 36.00 -2.12
C SER A 446 3.33 35.83 -0.61
N ARG A 447 4.37 35.96 0.20
CA ARG A 447 4.22 35.92 1.68
C ARG A 447 3.27 37.01 2.20
N ALA A 448 3.26 38.19 1.55
CA ALA A 448 2.32 39.26 1.89
C ALA A 448 0.86 38.88 1.67
N GLN A 449 0.56 38.16 0.59
CA GLN A 449 -0.79 37.64 0.33
C GLN A 449 -1.22 36.57 1.35
N ILE A 450 -0.28 35.69 1.78
CA ILE A 450 -0.53 34.70 2.82
C ILE A 450 -0.85 35.39 4.15
N ILE A 451 -0.07 36.44 4.52
CA ILE A 451 -0.32 37.25 5.71
C ILE A 451 -1.69 37.92 5.63
N ALA A 452 -2.02 38.56 4.52
CA ALA A 452 -3.31 39.22 4.34
C ALA A 452 -4.49 38.23 4.45
N ALA A 453 -4.37 37.03 3.91
CA ALA A 453 -5.38 35.99 4.02
C ALA A 453 -5.50 35.49 5.48
N ALA A 454 -4.39 35.32 6.18
CA ALA A 454 -4.36 34.93 7.59
C ALA A 454 -4.96 36.00 8.50
N GLN A 455 -4.70 37.29 8.22
CA GLN A 455 -5.31 38.42 8.93
C GLN A 455 -6.82 38.46 8.70
N ALA A 456 -7.27 38.37 7.45
CA ALA A 456 -8.70 38.36 7.12
C ALA A 456 -9.45 37.15 7.72
N ALA A 457 -8.74 36.07 8.01
CA ALA A 457 -9.28 34.91 8.71
C ALA A 457 -9.13 34.98 10.24
N HIS A 458 -8.68 36.10 10.81
CA HIS A 458 -8.33 36.24 12.24
C HIS A 458 -7.34 35.16 12.72
N ALA A 459 -6.54 34.60 11.84
CA ALA A 459 -5.56 33.58 12.19
C ALA A 459 -4.25 34.21 12.72
N MET A 460 -3.92 35.43 12.34
CA MET A 460 -2.67 36.08 12.79
C MET A 460 -2.64 36.28 14.31
N GLU A 461 -3.77 36.47 14.96
CA GLU A 461 -3.89 36.65 16.41
C GLU A 461 -3.24 35.50 17.22
N PHE A 462 -3.34 34.28 16.76
CA PHE A 462 -2.67 33.13 17.40
C PHE A 462 -1.32 32.80 16.75
N ILE A 463 -1.15 33.07 15.45
CA ILE A 463 0.10 32.80 14.74
C ILE A 463 1.24 33.65 15.30
N GLU A 464 1.00 34.90 15.61
CA GLU A 464 1.99 35.83 16.20
C GLU A 464 2.44 35.42 17.61
N LYS A 465 1.66 34.60 18.31
CA LYS A 465 2.02 34.04 19.63
C LYS A 465 2.92 32.82 19.54
N LEU A 466 3.13 32.27 18.34
CA LEU A 466 4.01 31.13 18.12
C LEU A 466 5.45 31.61 17.86
N GLU A 467 6.43 30.89 18.37
CA GLU A 467 7.86 31.28 18.28
C GLU A 467 8.33 31.51 16.84
N GLN A 468 7.84 30.70 15.88
CA GLN A 468 8.22 30.77 14.47
C GLN A 468 7.12 31.40 13.60
N GLY A 469 6.03 31.90 14.19
CA GLY A 469 4.93 32.52 13.48
C GLY A 469 4.37 31.63 12.35
N LEU A 470 4.31 32.15 11.13
CA LEU A 470 3.86 31.42 9.93
C LEU A 470 4.72 30.21 9.56
N ASP A 471 5.97 30.16 9.99
CA ASP A 471 6.91 29.08 9.68
C ASP A 471 6.84 27.94 10.72
N THR A 472 5.93 28.05 11.70
CA THR A 472 5.68 26.99 12.68
C THR A 472 5.11 25.74 12.02
N VAL A 473 5.74 24.58 12.24
CA VAL A 473 5.27 23.26 11.80
C VAL A 473 4.21 22.75 12.79
N ILE A 474 3.03 22.41 12.27
CA ILE A 474 1.83 22.13 13.09
C ILE A 474 1.54 20.65 13.38
N GLY A 475 2.41 19.74 12.95
CA GLY A 475 2.23 18.30 13.16
C GLY A 475 1.07 17.68 12.36
N GLU A 476 0.84 16.38 12.56
CA GLU A 476 -0.25 15.66 11.86
C GLU A 476 -1.62 16.22 12.22
N ASN A 477 -2.43 16.54 11.20
CA ASN A 477 -3.78 17.12 11.31
C ASN A 477 -3.86 18.36 12.21
N GLY A 478 -2.74 19.08 12.42
CA GLY A 478 -2.71 20.24 13.29
C GLY A 478 -2.97 19.89 14.76
N ALA A 479 -2.41 18.77 15.25
CA ALA A 479 -2.64 18.27 16.61
C ALA A 479 -2.29 19.28 17.72
N SER A 480 -1.38 20.23 17.42
CA SER A 480 -1.00 21.33 18.34
C SER A 480 -2.00 22.48 18.36
N LEU A 481 -2.99 22.51 17.46
CA LEU A 481 -3.94 23.61 17.30
C LEU A 481 -5.33 23.25 17.87
N SER A 482 -6.03 24.26 18.41
CA SER A 482 -7.44 24.11 18.79
C SER A 482 -8.34 23.92 17.54
N GLY A 483 -9.58 23.45 17.72
CA GLY A 483 -10.55 23.32 16.64
C GLY A 483 -10.78 24.65 15.88
N GLY A 484 -10.93 25.75 16.61
CA GLY A 484 -11.13 27.08 16.04
C GLY A 484 -9.90 27.59 15.28
N GLN A 485 -8.68 27.31 15.77
CA GLN A 485 -7.44 27.67 15.08
C GLN A 485 -7.31 26.92 13.74
N ARG A 486 -7.59 25.59 13.74
CA ARG A 486 -7.60 24.81 12.50
C ARG A 486 -8.59 25.37 11.50
N GLN A 487 -9.78 25.75 11.94
CA GLN A 487 -10.82 26.28 11.09
C GLN A 487 -10.45 27.65 10.49
N ARG A 488 -9.86 28.56 11.29
CA ARG A 488 -9.33 29.82 10.79
C ARG A 488 -8.26 29.62 9.70
N LEU A 489 -7.42 28.61 9.80
CA LEU A 489 -6.46 28.26 8.73
C LEU A 489 -7.16 27.75 7.46
N ALA A 490 -8.24 26.96 7.59
CA ALA A 490 -9.03 26.52 6.44
C ALA A 490 -9.73 27.70 5.73
N ILE A 491 -10.24 28.66 6.51
CA ILE A 491 -10.83 29.90 5.98
C ILE A 491 -9.74 30.76 5.29
N ALA A 492 -8.56 30.90 5.89
CA ALA A 492 -7.43 31.59 5.29
C ALA A 492 -7.03 30.97 3.94
N ARG A 493 -7.01 29.64 3.84
CA ARG A 493 -6.79 28.90 2.58
C ARG A 493 -7.84 29.25 1.53
N ALA A 494 -9.12 29.29 1.92
CA ALA A 494 -10.22 29.63 1.02
C ALA A 494 -10.19 31.11 0.59
N LEU A 495 -9.82 32.04 1.48
CA LEU A 495 -9.62 33.46 1.19
C LEU A 495 -8.48 33.66 0.19
N LEU A 496 -7.33 33.02 0.42
CA LEU A 496 -6.18 33.12 -0.46
C LEU A 496 -6.49 32.63 -1.87
N ARG A 497 -7.24 31.52 -1.98
CA ARG A 497 -7.68 30.96 -3.27
C ARG A 497 -8.63 31.90 -4.02
N ASN A 498 -9.48 32.63 -3.33
CA ASN A 498 -10.42 33.62 -3.86
C ASN A 498 -11.31 33.13 -5.02
N ALA A 499 -11.80 31.88 -4.95
CA ALA A 499 -12.68 31.31 -5.96
C ALA A 499 -14.05 32.01 -5.97
N PRO A 500 -14.74 32.10 -7.15
CA PRO A 500 -16.06 32.72 -7.26
C PRO A 500 -17.18 31.94 -6.59
N VAL A 501 -17.05 30.62 -6.48
CA VAL A 501 -18.01 29.73 -5.83
C VAL A 501 -17.45 29.27 -4.50
N LEU A 502 -18.26 29.36 -3.45
CA LEU A 502 -17.90 28.94 -2.09
C LEU A 502 -18.88 27.89 -1.59
N VAL A 503 -18.35 26.78 -1.12
CA VAL A 503 -19.10 25.72 -0.45
C VAL A 503 -18.68 25.69 1.01
N LEU A 504 -19.64 25.88 1.92
CA LEU A 504 -19.43 25.85 3.37
C LEU A 504 -20.20 24.69 3.98
N ASP A 505 -19.50 23.77 4.63
CA ASP A 505 -20.09 22.64 5.36
C ASP A 505 -19.82 22.81 6.86
N GLU A 506 -20.86 23.16 7.62
CA GLU A 506 -20.89 23.29 9.09
C GLU A 506 -19.60 23.84 9.75
N ALA A 507 -19.21 25.04 9.35
CA ALA A 507 -17.91 25.60 9.72
C ALA A 507 -17.72 25.97 11.21
N THR A 508 -18.66 25.69 12.14
CA THR A 508 -18.62 26.31 13.49
C THR A 508 -19.10 25.45 14.66
N SER A 509 -19.25 24.13 14.51
CA SER A 509 -19.68 23.28 15.63
C SER A 509 -18.58 23.10 16.70
N ALA A 510 -18.97 23.20 18.00
CA ALA A 510 -18.14 22.95 19.19
C ALA A 510 -16.94 23.91 19.44
N LEU A 511 -17.15 25.23 19.25
CA LEU A 511 -16.13 26.26 19.51
C LEU A 511 -16.49 27.12 20.74
N ASP A 512 -15.47 27.70 21.36
CA ASP A 512 -15.63 28.74 22.36
C ASP A 512 -16.14 30.04 21.73
N THR A 513 -16.83 30.87 22.52
CA THR A 513 -17.54 32.07 22.06
C THR A 513 -16.64 33.09 21.34
N GLU A 514 -15.39 33.26 21.81
CA GLU A 514 -14.43 34.19 21.19
C GLU A 514 -13.98 33.72 19.82
N SER A 515 -13.60 32.42 19.71
CA SER A 515 -13.26 31.79 18.44
C SER A 515 -14.43 31.80 17.46
N GLU A 516 -15.65 31.70 17.95
CA GLU A 516 -16.85 31.73 17.12
C GLU A 516 -17.07 33.10 16.46
N LEU A 517 -16.95 34.20 17.21
CA LEU A 517 -17.08 35.55 16.66
C LEU A 517 -16.01 35.84 15.59
N ALA A 518 -14.77 35.43 15.84
CA ALA A 518 -13.69 35.57 14.89
C ALA A 518 -13.95 34.78 13.60
N ILE A 519 -14.45 33.55 13.72
CA ILE A 519 -14.79 32.72 12.56
C ILE A 519 -15.99 33.28 11.79
N GLN A 520 -17.02 33.78 12.46
CA GLN A 520 -18.15 34.41 11.81
C GLN A 520 -17.75 35.66 11.01
N SER A 521 -16.88 36.50 11.59
CA SER A 521 -16.30 37.65 10.90
C SER A 521 -15.50 37.24 9.67
N ALA A 522 -14.64 36.23 9.80
CA ALA A 522 -13.85 35.67 8.71
C ALA A 522 -14.72 35.07 7.59
N LEU A 523 -15.80 34.37 7.95
CA LEU A 523 -16.76 33.81 6.98
C LEU A 523 -17.52 34.92 6.26
N ALA A 524 -17.92 35.99 6.94
CA ALA A 524 -18.59 37.14 6.32
C ALA A 524 -17.65 37.83 5.30
N ALA A 525 -16.38 37.97 5.64
CA ALA A 525 -15.37 38.48 4.71
C ALA A 525 -15.17 37.55 3.49
N LEU A 526 -15.16 36.23 3.71
CA LEU A 526 -15.01 35.22 2.67
C LEU A 526 -16.20 35.18 1.70
N GLN A 527 -17.43 35.37 2.18
CA GLN A 527 -18.66 35.32 1.38
C GLN A 527 -18.88 36.54 0.49
N LYS A 528 -18.22 37.66 0.78
CA LYS A 528 -18.43 38.93 0.07
C LYS A 528 -18.14 38.79 -1.43
N ASN A 529 -19.12 39.17 -2.26
CA ASN A 529 -19.06 39.11 -3.73
C ASN A 529 -18.83 37.69 -4.30
N LYS A 530 -19.29 36.66 -3.62
CA LYS A 530 -19.20 35.26 -4.07
C LYS A 530 -20.57 34.61 -4.09
N THR A 531 -20.71 33.60 -4.92
CA THR A 531 -21.86 32.68 -4.87
C THR A 531 -21.61 31.62 -3.80
N VAL A 532 -22.52 31.49 -2.85
CA VAL A 532 -22.31 30.67 -1.67
C VAL A 532 -23.38 29.59 -1.56
N LEU A 533 -22.95 28.35 -1.44
CA LEU A 533 -23.77 27.23 -1.00
C LEU A 533 -23.35 26.86 0.43
N VAL A 534 -24.22 27.03 1.40
CA VAL A 534 -23.91 26.73 2.80
C VAL A 534 -24.81 25.62 3.35
N ILE A 535 -24.21 24.56 3.92
CA ILE A 535 -24.92 23.59 4.73
C ILE A 535 -25.00 24.18 6.13
N ALA A 536 -26.21 24.60 6.50
CA ALA A 536 -26.39 25.39 7.71
C ALA A 536 -26.94 24.55 8.86
N HIS A 537 -26.23 24.61 10.00
CA HIS A 537 -26.63 24.04 11.28
C HIS A 537 -26.82 25.12 12.37
N ARG A 538 -26.59 26.39 12.02
CA ARG A 538 -26.78 27.52 12.95
C ARG A 538 -27.77 28.51 12.41
N LEU A 539 -28.57 29.02 13.34
CA LEU A 539 -29.64 30.00 13.05
C LEU A 539 -29.10 31.24 12.37
N SER A 540 -28.03 31.83 12.89
CA SER A 540 -27.41 33.06 12.35
C SER A 540 -26.93 32.95 10.90
N THR A 541 -26.60 31.74 10.43
CA THR A 541 -26.24 31.47 9.06
C THR A 541 -27.47 31.34 8.16
N ILE A 542 -28.52 30.70 8.69
CA ILE A 542 -29.79 30.48 7.99
C ILE A 542 -30.51 31.80 7.75
N GLU A 543 -30.62 32.67 8.79
CA GLU A 543 -31.30 33.95 8.72
C GLU A 543 -30.70 34.95 7.73
N LYS A 544 -29.37 34.86 7.50
CA LYS A 544 -28.64 35.75 6.59
C LYS A 544 -28.62 35.26 5.14
N ALA A 545 -29.13 34.06 4.87
CA ALA A 545 -29.17 33.53 3.51
C ALA A 545 -30.22 34.24 2.65
N ASP A 546 -29.88 34.49 1.38
CA ASP A 546 -30.83 35.07 0.40
C ASP A 546 -31.99 34.11 0.13
N GLU A 547 -31.70 32.78 0.11
CA GLU A 547 -32.71 31.74 -0.05
C GLU A 547 -32.33 30.52 0.80
N ILE A 548 -33.34 29.86 1.35
CA ILE A 548 -33.20 28.61 2.11
C ILE A 548 -33.88 27.50 1.32
N LEU A 549 -33.18 26.39 1.15
CA LEU A 549 -33.71 25.15 0.57
C LEU A 549 -33.82 24.10 1.67
N VAL A 550 -35.05 23.66 1.92
CA VAL A 550 -35.30 22.58 2.86
C VAL A 550 -35.21 21.26 2.13
N VAL A 551 -34.22 20.46 2.52
CA VAL A 551 -33.96 19.15 1.92
C VAL A 551 -34.47 18.05 2.84
N ASP A 552 -35.35 17.19 2.33
CA ASP A 552 -35.84 16.00 3.04
C ASP A 552 -35.89 14.81 2.08
N GLN A 553 -35.34 13.67 2.52
CA GLN A 553 -35.27 12.42 1.76
C GLN A 553 -34.80 12.62 0.30
N GLY A 554 -33.72 13.41 0.11
CA GLY A 554 -33.14 13.67 -1.19
C GLY A 554 -33.94 14.61 -2.11
N LYS A 555 -34.97 15.31 -1.60
CA LYS A 555 -35.80 16.25 -2.36
C LYS A 555 -35.81 17.62 -1.72
N ILE A 556 -35.99 18.67 -2.53
CA ILE A 556 -36.28 20.01 -2.04
C ILE A 556 -37.78 20.10 -1.77
N VAL A 557 -38.17 20.15 -0.50
CA VAL A 557 -39.58 20.18 -0.08
C VAL A 557 -40.12 21.59 0.10
N GLU A 558 -39.24 22.55 0.47
CA GLU A 558 -39.59 23.96 0.62
C GLU A 558 -38.43 24.85 0.19
N ARG A 559 -38.76 26.03 -0.28
CA ARG A 559 -37.80 27.10 -0.60
C ARG A 559 -38.36 28.48 -0.34
N GLY A 560 -37.52 29.42 0.07
CA GLY A 560 -37.89 30.80 0.35
C GLY A 560 -36.95 31.47 1.35
N SER A 561 -37.24 32.72 1.72
CA SER A 561 -36.52 33.42 2.79
C SER A 561 -36.92 32.87 4.19
N HIS A 562 -36.12 33.18 5.20
CA HIS A 562 -36.40 32.81 6.60
C HIS A 562 -37.83 33.20 7.03
N GLU A 563 -38.23 34.46 6.79
CA GLU A 563 -39.54 34.97 7.15
C GLU A 563 -40.68 34.27 6.39
N GLN A 564 -40.49 34.04 5.08
CA GLN A 564 -41.48 33.36 4.24
C GLN A 564 -41.74 31.94 4.69
N LEU A 565 -40.68 31.20 5.02
CA LEU A 565 -40.77 29.80 5.44
C LEU A 565 -41.34 29.65 6.86
N LEU A 566 -41.03 30.59 7.75
CA LEU A 566 -41.69 30.62 9.10
C LEU A 566 -43.18 30.90 9.01
N ALA A 567 -43.55 31.87 8.14
CA ALA A 567 -44.98 32.23 7.95
C ALA A 567 -45.78 31.07 7.32
N LYS A 568 -45.12 30.27 6.43
CA LYS A 568 -45.73 29.11 5.78
C LYS A 568 -46.07 27.98 6.73
N GLY A 569 -45.37 27.88 7.87
CA GLY A 569 -45.66 26.91 8.92
C GLY A 569 -45.36 25.45 8.58
N GLY A 570 -44.57 25.19 7.53
CA GLY A 570 -44.27 23.86 6.99
C GLY A 570 -43.09 23.15 7.64
N ALA A 571 -42.37 22.36 6.83
CA ALA A 571 -41.21 21.56 7.25
C ALA A 571 -40.09 22.41 7.86
N TYR A 572 -39.85 23.61 7.30
CA TYR A 572 -38.88 24.54 7.87
C TYR A 572 -39.20 24.96 9.30
N LYS A 573 -40.46 25.33 9.58
CA LYS A 573 -40.89 25.75 10.93
C LYS A 573 -40.76 24.60 11.93
N GLN A 574 -41.03 23.37 11.49
CA GLN A 574 -40.83 22.19 12.34
C GLN A 574 -39.36 21.97 12.69
N LEU A 575 -38.47 22.07 11.70
CA LEU A 575 -37.02 21.96 11.91
C LEU A 575 -36.50 23.10 12.81
N TYR A 576 -36.97 24.33 12.56
CA TYR A 576 -36.64 25.50 13.37
C TYR A 576 -37.03 25.31 14.83
N SER A 577 -38.28 24.87 15.11
CA SER A 577 -38.75 24.64 16.49
C SER A 577 -37.99 23.48 17.18
N MET A 578 -37.54 22.48 16.44
CA MET A 578 -36.78 21.36 17.03
C MET A 578 -35.32 21.69 17.33
N GLN A 579 -34.70 22.57 16.53
CA GLN A 579 -33.25 22.85 16.63
C GLN A 579 -32.94 24.16 17.39
N PHE A 580 -33.86 25.12 17.40
CA PHE A 580 -33.59 26.50 17.83
C PHE A 580 -34.60 27.09 18.79
N SER A 581 -35.72 26.41 19.14
CA SER A 581 -36.57 26.84 20.25
C SER A 581 -36.05 26.24 21.56
N GLU A 582 -35.48 27.11 22.39
CA GLU A 582 -35.34 26.87 23.82
C GLU A 582 -36.69 26.95 24.52
#